data_1df2e2576cc4dda7d4b25b60bb7c55fc
#
_entry.id   1df2e2576cc4dda7d4b25b60bb7c55fc
#
_cell.length_a   1.000
_cell.length_b   1.000
_cell.length_c   1.000
_cell.angle_alpha   90.00
_cell.angle_beta   90.00
_cell.angle_gamma   90.00
#
_symmetry.space_group_name_H-M   'P 1'
#
loop_
_entity.id
_entity.type
_entity.pdbx_description
1 polymer ?
#
loop_
_entity_poly.entity_id
_entity_poly.type
_entity_poly.pdbx_seq_one_letter_code
_entity_poly.pdbx_strand_id
1 'polypeptide(L)'
;MNGNIVLQNGKLKLPKAGWVRIRQHRKIDECYQLKGATISQEADERYYVALLYSCEEPVHETRKAETAIGLDFSMKELYVDSNGNHAAYPHFFQNAQQKLAKEQRKLSHCEQGSNRYKKQKKKVARIHTHIAHQRKDFLHKESRKITNSYDIVCIEDLNMKEMSREMRFGKSVHDNGWGMFTDFLAYKMERAGKYFRKISRWYPSSQICGCCGYKNTDVKDLGIRKWICPKCGTWHDRDINAQQNIYKIGAKMLQDEGIQIIG
;
A
#
# COMPACT_ATOMS: atom_id res chain seq x y z
N MET A 1 31.82 12.01 5.50
CA MET A 1 31.37 12.15 4.10
C MET A 1 31.88 10.95 3.31
N ASN A 2 30.99 10.10 2.80
CA ASN A 2 31.41 8.98 1.94
C ASN A 2 31.63 9.49 0.50
N GLY A 3 32.74 10.22 0.24
CA GLY A 3 33.12 10.74 -1.09
C GLY A 3 33.36 9.70 -2.18
N ASN A 4 33.04 8.43 -1.91
CA ASN A 4 33.27 7.31 -2.80
C ASN A 4 32.08 6.94 -3.70
N ILE A 5 30.91 7.55 -3.48
CA ILE A 5 29.71 7.32 -4.31
C ILE A 5 29.36 8.62 -5.02
N VAL A 6 29.40 8.60 -6.35
CA VAL A 6 29.12 9.78 -7.19
C VAL A 6 28.18 9.39 -8.32
N LEU A 7 27.12 10.19 -8.52
CA LEU A 7 26.21 10.07 -9.65
C LEU A 7 26.50 11.17 -10.67
N GLN A 8 26.92 10.80 -11.87
CA GLN A 8 27.22 11.75 -12.92
C GLN A 8 26.95 11.16 -14.32
N ASN A 9 26.27 11.90 -15.17
CA ASN A 9 26.03 11.55 -16.58
C ASN A 9 25.43 10.13 -16.77
N GLY A 10 24.46 9.75 -15.92
CA GLY A 10 23.83 8.42 -15.99
C GLY A 10 24.74 7.25 -15.57
N LYS A 11 25.86 7.57 -14.92
CA LYS A 11 26.76 6.59 -14.33
C LYS A 11 26.88 6.80 -12.83
N LEU A 12 26.98 5.70 -12.09
CA LEU A 12 27.19 5.69 -10.66
C LEU A 12 28.58 5.15 -10.35
N LYS A 13 29.41 5.92 -9.65
CA LYS A 13 30.68 5.46 -9.12
C LYS A 13 30.40 4.73 -7.81
N LEU A 14 30.89 3.52 -7.70
CA LEU A 14 30.74 2.67 -6.52
C LEU A 14 32.12 2.26 -5.99
N PRO A 15 32.30 2.16 -4.66
CA PRO A 15 33.51 1.57 -4.08
C PRO A 15 33.70 0.16 -4.65
N LYS A 16 34.95 -0.17 -5.02
CA LYS A 16 35.38 -1.46 -5.61
C LYS A 16 34.85 -1.80 -7.01
N ALA A 17 33.65 -1.36 -7.39
CA ALA A 17 33.05 -1.65 -8.70
C ALA A 17 33.35 -0.56 -9.75
N GLY A 18 33.86 0.61 -9.34
CA GLY A 18 34.13 1.72 -10.25
C GLY A 18 32.87 2.35 -10.83
N TRP A 19 32.95 2.82 -12.08
CA TRP A 19 31.84 3.47 -12.77
C TRP A 19 30.89 2.44 -13.42
N VAL A 20 29.63 2.42 -12.98
CA VAL A 20 28.59 1.55 -13.52
C VAL A 20 27.53 2.39 -14.21
N ARG A 21 27.14 2.03 -15.42
CA ARG A 21 26.03 2.67 -16.14
C ARG A 21 24.71 2.30 -15.47
N ILE A 22 23.90 3.31 -15.14
CA ILE A 22 22.57 3.10 -14.56
C ILE A 22 21.49 3.73 -15.43
N ARG A 23 20.27 3.22 -15.33
CA ARG A 23 19.08 3.85 -15.90
C ARG A 23 18.44 4.70 -14.81
N GLN A 24 18.68 6.01 -14.88
CA GLN A 24 18.09 6.96 -13.95
C GLN A 24 16.66 7.30 -14.39
N HIS A 25 15.69 7.18 -13.47
CA HIS A 25 14.26 7.41 -13.73
C HIS A 25 13.77 8.79 -13.30
N ARG A 26 14.51 9.46 -12.41
CA ARG A 26 14.14 10.78 -11.87
C ARG A 26 15.33 11.73 -11.94
N LYS A 27 15.05 12.98 -12.27
CA LYS A 27 16.00 14.05 -11.99
C LYS A 27 16.06 14.24 -10.47
N ILE A 28 17.19 14.58 -9.98
CA ILE A 28 17.46 14.84 -8.56
C ILE A 28 17.84 16.30 -8.48
N ASP A 29 17.14 17.05 -7.66
CA ASP A 29 17.40 18.46 -7.49
C ASP A 29 18.71 18.68 -6.73
N GLU A 30 19.35 19.81 -6.97
CA GLU A 30 20.69 20.14 -6.44
C GLU A 30 20.73 20.25 -4.91
N CYS A 31 19.57 20.50 -4.27
CA CYS A 31 19.44 20.54 -2.81
C CYS A 31 19.63 19.18 -2.14
N TYR A 32 19.53 18.07 -2.91
CA TYR A 32 19.67 16.73 -2.36
C TYR A 32 21.14 16.26 -2.34
N GLN A 33 21.63 15.90 -1.17
CA GLN A 33 22.97 15.33 -0.98
C GLN A 33 22.94 13.81 -0.97
N LEU A 34 23.69 13.17 -1.88
CA LEU A 34 23.82 11.72 -1.92
C LEU A 34 24.55 11.20 -0.68
N LYS A 35 23.91 10.38 0.12
CA LYS A 35 24.45 9.81 1.36
C LYS A 35 24.84 8.34 1.24
N GLY A 36 24.19 7.60 0.37
CA GLY A 36 24.44 6.17 0.23
C GLY A 36 23.80 5.55 -0.99
N ALA A 37 24.22 4.31 -1.29
CA ALA A 37 23.62 3.49 -2.33
C ALA A 37 23.52 2.05 -1.85
N THR A 38 22.35 1.44 -2.05
CA THR A 38 22.12 0.02 -1.80
C THR A 38 21.91 -0.68 -3.13
N ILE A 39 22.70 -1.72 -3.40
CA ILE A 39 22.57 -2.53 -4.60
C ILE A 39 21.82 -3.81 -4.24
N SER A 40 20.80 -4.14 -5.00
CA SER A 40 20.04 -5.37 -4.88
C SER A 40 20.01 -6.11 -6.21
N GLN A 41 20.01 -7.44 -6.14
CA GLN A 41 19.76 -8.31 -7.28
C GLN A 41 18.40 -9.00 -7.07
N GLU A 42 17.53 -8.89 -8.06
CA GLU A 42 16.26 -9.61 -8.06
C GLU A 42 16.41 -11.05 -8.58
N ALA A 43 15.38 -11.87 -8.33
CA ALA A 43 15.37 -13.28 -8.71
C ALA A 43 15.49 -13.52 -10.23
N ASP A 44 15.21 -12.51 -11.05
CA ASP A 44 15.40 -12.54 -12.51
C ASP A 44 16.81 -12.12 -12.97
N GLU A 45 17.73 -11.97 -12.00
CA GLU A 45 19.14 -11.59 -12.16
C GLU A 45 19.37 -10.11 -12.58
N ARG A 46 18.35 -9.27 -12.54
CA ARG A 46 18.50 -7.82 -12.75
C ARG A 46 19.00 -7.15 -11.48
N TYR A 47 19.87 -6.15 -11.68
CA TYR A 47 20.38 -5.33 -10.60
C TYR A 47 19.64 -4.01 -10.51
N TYR A 48 19.37 -3.58 -9.30
CA TYR A 48 18.77 -2.30 -8.97
C TYR A 48 19.63 -1.57 -7.96
N VAL A 49 19.59 -0.24 -8.01
CA VAL A 49 20.25 0.61 -7.02
C VAL A 49 19.23 1.54 -6.39
N ALA A 50 19.17 1.54 -5.07
CA ALA A 50 18.47 2.52 -4.28
C ALA A 50 19.48 3.55 -3.79
N LEU A 51 19.26 4.83 -4.12
CA LEU A 51 20.10 5.93 -3.72
C LEU A 51 19.46 6.66 -2.54
N LEU A 52 20.20 6.81 -1.45
CA LEU A 52 19.77 7.55 -0.28
C LEU A 52 20.26 8.98 -0.38
N TYR A 53 19.34 9.92 -0.28
CA TYR A 53 19.62 11.34 -0.25
C TYR A 53 19.14 11.96 1.05
N SER A 54 19.81 13.01 1.50
CA SER A 54 19.33 13.95 2.50
C SER A 54 18.96 15.28 1.85
N CYS A 55 17.96 15.95 2.37
CA CYS A 55 17.69 17.35 2.10
C CYS A 55 17.31 18.02 3.43
N GLU A 56 17.48 19.34 3.49
CA GLU A 56 17.19 20.15 4.67
C GLU A 56 15.82 20.82 4.55
N GLU A 57 14.98 20.41 3.60
CA GLU A 57 13.63 20.97 3.48
C GLU A 57 12.82 20.63 4.74
N PRO A 58 12.28 21.65 5.43
CA PRO A 58 11.41 21.40 6.56
C PRO A 58 10.13 20.71 6.09
N VAL A 59 9.70 19.68 6.82
CA VAL A 59 8.37 19.13 6.64
C VAL A 59 7.38 20.15 7.20
N HIS A 60 6.57 20.75 6.34
CA HIS A 60 5.53 21.67 6.77
C HIS A 60 4.39 20.87 7.41
N GLU A 61 4.23 21.02 8.72
CA GLU A 61 3.06 20.47 9.39
C GLU A 61 1.81 21.29 9.01
N THR A 62 0.83 20.62 8.48
CA THR A 62 -0.47 21.19 8.19
C THR A 62 -1.27 21.29 9.50
N ARG A 63 -1.32 22.45 10.14
CA ARG A 63 -2.10 22.64 11.38
C ARG A 63 -3.61 22.68 11.16
N LYS A 64 -4.05 22.87 9.92
CA LYS A 64 -5.46 22.89 9.50
C LYS A 64 -5.64 21.83 8.41
N ALA A 65 -6.60 20.96 8.59
CA ALA A 65 -6.95 19.94 7.62
C ALA A 65 -8.37 20.20 7.12
N GLU A 66 -8.51 20.29 5.80
CA GLU A 66 -9.80 20.62 5.15
C GLU A 66 -10.45 19.37 4.57
N THR A 67 -9.64 18.40 4.15
CA THR A 67 -10.12 17.22 3.44
C THR A 67 -9.72 15.94 4.17
N ALA A 68 -10.69 15.04 4.35
CA ALA A 68 -10.44 13.82 5.07
C ALA A 68 -11.17 12.62 4.47
N ILE A 69 -10.61 11.42 4.63
CA ILE A 69 -11.16 10.18 4.10
C ILE A 69 -10.89 9.00 5.03
N GLY A 70 -11.90 8.13 5.18
CA GLY A 70 -11.76 6.80 5.77
C GLY A 70 -11.63 5.75 4.66
N LEU A 71 -10.71 4.80 4.82
CA LEU A 71 -10.53 3.68 3.90
C LEU A 71 -10.69 2.37 4.66
N ASP A 72 -11.53 1.50 4.15
CA ASP A 72 -11.70 0.14 4.63
C ASP A 72 -11.12 -0.87 3.63
N PHE A 73 -10.51 -1.94 4.15
CA PHE A 73 -9.93 -2.99 3.33
C PHE A 73 -10.99 -3.76 2.56
N SER A 74 -10.77 -3.97 1.28
CA SER A 74 -11.61 -4.82 0.44
C SER A 74 -10.80 -5.95 -0.21
N MET A 75 -11.29 -7.19 -0.11
CA MET A 75 -10.63 -8.33 -0.78
C MET A 75 -10.83 -8.34 -2.30
N LYS A 76 -11.93 -7.80 -2.78
CA LYS A 76 -12.23 -7.72 -4.23
C LYS A 76 -11.49 -6.57 -4.87
N GLU A 77 -11.35 -5.50 -4.13
CA GLU A 77 -10.75 -4.26 -4.52
C GLU A 77 -9.66 -3.90 -3.50
N LEU A 78 -8.91 -2.86 -3.71
CA LEU A 78 -7.91 -2.48 -2.73
C LEU A 78 -8.55 -1.93 -1.45
N TYR A 79 -9.49 -1.02 -1.63
CA TYR A 79 -10.30 -0.41 -0.55
C TYR A 79 -11.66 0.05 -1.07
N VAL A 80 -12.54 0.33 -0.13
CA VAL A 80 -13.73 1.16 -0.31
C VAL A 80 -13.54 2.42 0.55
N ASP A 81 -13.85 3.60 0.02
CA ASP A 81 -13.68 4.87 0.75
C ASP A 81 -14.98 5.37 1.39
N SER A 82 -14.88 6.34 2.31
CA SER A 82 -16.05 6.91 3.01
C SER A 82 -17.05 7.64 2.12
N ASN A 83 -16.73 7.85 0.85
CA ASN A 83 -17.64 8.40 -0.17
C ASN A 83 -18.30 7.31 -1.02
N GLY A 84 -18.01 6.03 -0.72
CA GLY A 84 -18.52 4.87 -1.46
C GLY A 84 -17.76 4.56 -2.75
N ASN A 85 -16.62 5.20 -3.00
CA ASN A 85 -15.80 4.88 -4.16
C ASN A 85 -14.92 3.66 -3.88
N HIS A 86 -14.57 2.97 -4.93
CA HIS A 86 -13.78 1.75 -4.89
C HIS A 86 -12.47 1.92 -5.67
N ALA A 87 -11.37 1.39 -5.14
CA ALA A 87 -10.14 1.30 -5.89
C ALA A 87 -10.11 -0.02 -6.68
N ALA A 88 -10.45 0.03 -7.95
CA ALA A 88 -10.46 -1.13 -8.84
C ALA A 88 -9.07 -1.78 -8.91
N TYR A 89 -8.88 -2.88 -8.18
CA TYR A 89 -7.61 -3.59 -8.14
C TYR A 89 -7.52 -4.60 -9.30
N PRO A 90 -6.47 -4.55 -10.14
CA PRO A 90 -6.40 -5.34 -11.37
C PRO A 90 -6.10 -6.84 -11.19
N HIS A 91 -5.97 -7.37 -9.96
CA HIS A 91 -5.69 -8.78 -9.66
C HIS A 91 -4.51 -9.37 -10.45
N PHE A 92 -3.36 -8.72 -10.42
CA PHE A 92 -2.18 -9.02 -11.23
C PHE A 92 -1.72 -10.47 -11.14
N PHE A 93 -1.78 -11.08 -9.96
CA PHE A 93 -1.41 -12.48 -9.77
C PHE A 93 -2.42 -13.41 -10.45
N GLN A 94 -3.73 -13.18 -10.27
CA GLN A 94 -4.77 -14.01 -10.86
C GLN A 94 -4.68 -13.99 -12.39
N ASN A 95 -4.48 -12.82 -12.98
CA ASN A 95 -4.33 -12.66 -14.42
C ASN A 95 -3.10 -13.38 -14.98
N ALA A 96 -2.03 -13.48 -14.20
CA ALA A 96 -0.80 -14.17 -14.59
C ALA A 96 -0.78 -15.66 -14.22
N GLN A 97 -1.76 -16.17 -13.43
CA GLN A 97 -1.73 -17.49 -12.82
C GLN A 97 -1.59 -18.64 -13.81
N GLN A 98 -2.34 -18.60 -14.92
CA GLN A 98 -2.27 -19.65 -15.93
C GLN A 98 -0.90 -19.72 -16.61
N LYS A 99 -0.35 -18.55 -16.98
CA LYS A 99 0.99 -18.43 -17.55
C LYS A 99 2.05 -18.93 -16.58
N LEU A 100 1.94 -18.53 -15.32
CA LEU A 100 2.85 -18.95 -14.26
C LEU A 100 2.83 -20.46 -14.07
N ALA A 101 1.65 -21.07 -13.94
CA ALA A 101 1.47 -22.49 -13.78
C ALA A 101 2.04 -23.29 -14.97
N LYS A 102 1.86 -22.80 -16.21
CA LYS A 102 2.46 -23.41 -17.41
C LYS A 102 3.99 -23.42 -17.35
N GLU A 103 4.60 -22.31 -16.99
CA GLU A 103 6.06 -22.21 -16.93
C GLU A 103 6.65 -22.95 -15.72
N GLN A 104 5.92 -23.04 -14.61
CA GLN A 104 6.30 -23.86 -13.44
C GLN A 104 6.25 -25.36 -13.76
N ARG A 105 5.22 -25.83 -14.47
CA ARG A 105 5.16 -27.23 -14.96
C ARG A 105 6.36 -27.57 -15.85
N LYS A 106 6.74 -26.68 -16.77
CA LYS A 106 7.95 -26.89 -17.59
C LYS A 106 9.22 -26.94 -16.72
N LEU A 107 9.28 -26.14 -15.66
CA LEU A 107 10.42 -26.15 -14.74
C LEU A 107 10.52 -27.47 -13.97
N SER A 108 9.38 -28.03 -13.50
CA SER A 108 9.36 -29.30 -12.78
C SER A 108 9.82 -30.50 -13.61
N HIS A 109 9.70 -30.41 -14.96
CA HIS A 109 10.19 -31.43 -15.89
C HIS A 109 11.67 -31.22 -16.32
N CYS A 110 12.34 -30.19 -15.80
CA CYS A 110 13.76 -29.99 -16.10
C CYS A 110 14.62 -30.66 -15.04
N GLU A 111 15.69 -31.31 -15.45
CA GLU A 111 16.72 -31.83 -14.57
C GLU A 111 17.33 -30.68 -13.74
N GLN A 112 17.31 -30.85 -12.41
CA GLN A 112 17.78 -29.83 -11.48
C GLN A 112 19.29 -29.56 -11.70
N GLY A 113 19.66 -28.28 -11.78
CA GLY A 113 21.04 -27.85 -12.02
C GLY A 113 21.43 -27.75 -13.49
N SER A 114 20.68 -28.35 -14.42
CA SER A 114 20.96 -28.26 -15.86
C SER A 114 20.83 -26.83 -16.40
N ASN A 115 21.47 -26.54 -17.54
CA ASN A 115 21.33 -25.25 -18.22
C ASN A 115 19.87 -24.94 -18.64
N ARG A 116 19.10 -26.00 -18.98
CA ARG A 116 17.68 -25.88 -19.29
C ARG A 116 16.88 -25.48 -18.04
N TYR A 117 17.15 -26.10 -16.87
CA TYR A 117 16.57 -25.73 -15.58
C TYR A 117 16.85 -24.26 -15.24
N LYS A 118 18.11 -23.82 -15.34
CA LYS A 118 18.52 -22.44 -15.04
C LYS A 118 17.78 -21.42 -15.94
N LYS A 119 17.68 -21.68 -17.25
CA LYS A 119 16.95 -20.84 -18.18
C LYS A 119 15.45 -20.79 -17.86
N GLN A 120 14.85 -21.93 -17.51
CA GLN A 120 13.43 -22.00 -17.19
C GLN A 120 13.11 -21.37 -15.84
N LYS A 121 13.96 -21.59 -14.82
CA LYS A 121 13.87 -20.91 -13.51
C LYS A 121 13.86 -19.37 -13.68
N LYS A 122 14.73 -18.85 -14.53
CA LYS A 122 14.77 -17.41 -14.84
C LYS A 122 13.49 -16.90 -15.50
N LYS A 123 12.82 -17.71 -16.38
CA LYS A 123 11.52 -17.35 -16.95
C LYS A 123 10.43 -17.26 -15.89
N VAL A 124 10.36 -18.23 -14.99
CA VAL A 124 9.43 -18.23 -13.86
C VAL A 124 9.69 -17.00 -12.96
N ALA A 125 10.94 -16.75 -12.60
CA ALA A 125 11.33 -15.58 -11.82
C ALA A 125 10.89 -14.26 -12.46
N ARG A 126 11.08 -14.11 -13.78
CA ARG A 126 10.63 -12.91 -14.52
C ARG A 126 9.12 -12.67 -14.42
N ILE A 127 8.31 -13.73 -14.43
CA ILE A 127 6.85 -13.59 -14.28
C ILE A 127 6.53 -13.08 -12.87
N HIS A 128 7.14 -13.65 -11.84
CA HIS A 128 6.95 -13.19 -10.45
C HIS A 128 7.39 -11.73 -10.26
N THR A 129 8.57 -11.38 -10.75
CA THR A 129 9.09 -10.01 -10.69
C THR A 129 8.16 -9.03 -11.40
N HIS A 130 7.64 -9.41 -12.59
CA HIS A 130 6.70 -8.57 -13.33
C HIS A 130 5.40 -8.31 -12.55
N ILE A 131 4.79 -9.36 -11.96
CA ILE A 131 3.61 -9.24 -11.10
C ILE A 131 3.88 -8.31 -9.90
N ALA A 132 5.02 -8.51 -9.23
CA ALA A 132 5.40 -7.69 -8.07
C ALA A 132 5.58 -6.21 -8.46
N HIS A 133 6.20 -5.93 -9.61
CA HIS A 133 6.39 -4.57 -10.11
C HIS A 133 5.07 -3.90 -10.52
N GLN A 134 4.17 -4.63 -11.20
CA GLN A 134 2.84 -4.11 -11.55
C GLN A 134 2.05 -3.75 -10.30
N ARG A 135 2.03 -4.63 -9.29
CA ARG A 135 1.40 -4.37 -8.01
C ARG A 135 1.98 -3.12 -7.34
N LYS A 136 3.29 -3.07 -7.22
CA LYS A 136 4.00 -1.94 -6.58
C LYS A 136 3.71 -0.61 -7.28
N ASP A 137 3.72 -0.59 -8.61
CA ASP A 137 3.41 0.61 -9.40
C ASP A 137 1.97 1.07 -9.17
N PHE A 138 0.99 0.15 -9.22
CA PHE A 138 -0.41 0.44 -8.93
C PHE A 138 -0.58 1.04 -7.52
N LEU A 139 -0.02 0.39 -6.50
CA LEU A 139 -0.12 0.84 -5.12
C LEU A 139 0.57 2.20 -4.90
N HIS A 140 1.67 2.47 -5.60
CA HIS A 140 2.32 3.78 -5.58
C HIS A 140 1.45 4.87 -6.22
N LYS A 141 0.79 4.58 -7.34
CA LYS A 141 -0.10 5.51 -8.02
C LYS A 141 -1.33 5.81 -7.16
N GLU A 142 -1.97 4.77 -6.64
CA GLU A 142 -3.17 4.91 -5.83
C GLU A 142 -2.89 5.64 -4.51
N SER A 143 -1.83 5.28 -3.78
CA SER A 143 -1.45 6.00 -2.57
C SER A 143 -1.04 7.45 -2.85
N ARG A 144 -0.47 7.77 -4.03
CA ARG A 144 -0.17 9.15 -4.42
C ARG A 144 -1.45 9.94 -4.70
N LYS A 145 -2.42 9.32 -5.39
CA LYS A 145 -3.73 9.93 -5.66
C LYS A 145 -4.40 10.33 -4.35
N ILE A 146 -4.47 9.42 -3.38
CA ILE A 146 -5.06 9.69 -2.05
C ILE A 146 -4.31 10.81 -1.32
N THR A 147 -2.97 10.73 -1.25
CA THR A 147 -2.15 11.76 -0.58
C THR A 147 -2.34 13.14 -1.20
N ASN A 148 -2.52 13.23 -2.52
CA ASN A 148 -2.73 14.52 -3.20
C ASN A 148 -4.13 15.09 -2.94
N SER A 149 -5.13 14.23 -2.71
CA SER A 149 -6.54 14.64 -2.59
C SER A 149 -6.98 14.92 -1.16
N TYR A 150 -6.30 14.36 -0.15
CA TYR A 150 -6.77 14.44 1.23
C TYR A 150 -5.66 14.84 2.19
N ASP A 151 -6.04 15.61 3.23
CA ASP A 151 -5.14 16.04 4.30
C ASP A 151 -5.12 15.04 5.46
N ILE A 152 -6.22 14.29 5.63
CA ILE A 152 -6.38 13.25 6.64
C ILE A 152 -6.76 11.94 5.96
N VAL A 153 -6.05 10.86 6.30
CA VAL A 153 -6.43 9.50 5.90
C VAL A 153 -6.52 8.63 7.14
N CYS A 154 -7.69 8.01 7.34
CA CYS A 154 -7.95 7.09 8.45
C CYS A 154 -8.17 5.68 7.90
N ILE A 155 -7.56 4.68 8.54
CA ILE A 155 -7.72 3.25 8.19
C ILE A 155 -7.86 2.40 9.46
N GLU A 156 -8.32 1.16 9.32
CA GLU A 156 -8.21 0.17 10.39
C GLU A 156 -6.79 -0.43 10.46
N ASP A 157 -6.32 -0.69 11.70
CA ASP A 157 -5.03 -1.37 11.94
C ASP A 157 -5.19 -2.89 11.81
N LEU A 158 -5.37 -3.36 10.59
CA LEU A 158 -5.58 -4.78 10.30
C LEU A 158 -4.29 -5.59 10.35
N ASN A 159 -4.33 -6.76 11.00
CA ASN A 159 -3.24 -7.72 10.95
C ASN A 159 -3.38 -8.62 9.71
N MET A 160 -2.80 -8.18 8.60
CA MET A 160 -2.86 -8.91 7.32
C MET A 160 -2.25 -10.32 7.38
N LYS A 161 -1.31 -10.57 8.30
CA LYS A 161 -0.71 -11.91 8.48
C LYS A 161 -1.69 -12.87 9.11
N GLU A 162 -2.43 -12.44 10.13
CA GLU A 162 -3.48 -13.23 10.78
C GLU A 162 -4.62 -13.48 9.79
N MET A 163 -5.13 -12.44 9.13
CA MET A 163 -6.18 -12.58 8.11
C MET A 163 -5.80 -13.57 7.00
N SER A 164 -4.55 -13.57 6.56
CA SER A 164 -4.06 -14.50 5.55
C SER A 164 -4.08 -15.96 6.02
N ARG A 165 -3.86 -16.21 7.32
CA ARG A 165 -3.84 -17.55 7.90
C ARG A 165 -5.24 -18.09 8.20
N GLU A 166 -6.07 -17.27 8.83
CA GLU A 166 -7.38 -17.68 9.37
C GLU A 166 -8.43 -17.86 8.26
N MET A 167 -8.43 -17.01 7.24
CA MET A 167 -9.52 -16.96 6.27
C MET A 167 -9.33 -17.87 5.05
N ARG A 168 -8.28 -18.70 4.96
CA ARG A 168 -7.92 -19.51 3.77
C ARG A 168 -7.81 -18.69 2.46
N PHE A 169 -7.87 -17.37 2.54
CA PHE A 169 -7.78 -16.43 1.41
C PHE A 169 -6.35 -15.90 1.19
N GLY A 170 -5.32 -16.60 1.69
CA GLY A 170 -3.94 -16.14 1.67
C GLY A 170 -3.47 -15.62 0.30
N LYS A 171 -3.87 -16.27 -0.79
CA LYS A 171 -3.52 -15.83 -2.15
C LYS A 171 -4.11 -14.46 -2.49
N SER A 172 -5.39 -14.22 -2.17
CA SER A 172 -6.08 -12.96 -2.47
C SER A 172 -5.58 -11.81 -1.59
N VAL A 173 -5.36 -12.06 -0.30
CA VAL A 173 -4.80 -11.08 0.64
C VAL A 173 -3.38 -10.69 0.24
N HIS A 174 -2.54 -11.66 -0.15
CA HIS A 174 -1.19 -11.37 -0.63
C HIS A 174 -1.19 -10.68 -2.00
N ASP A 175 -2.13 -11.01 -2.87
CA ASP A 175 -2.24 -10.34 -4.18
C ASP A 175 -2.65 -8.88 -4.02
N ASN A 176 -3.59 -8.57 -3.14
CA ASN A 176 -4.11 -7.22 -2.92
C ASN A 176 -3.01 -6.22 -2.47
N GLY A 177 -2.10 -6.63 -1.57
CA GLY A 177 -0.97 -5.80 -1.14
C GLY A 177 -1.35 -4.66 -0.19
N TRP A 178 -2.45 -4.79 0.58
CA TRP A 178 -2.92 -3.77 1.53
C TRP A 178 -1.85 -3.25 2.48
N GLY A 179 -1.05 -4.13 3.09
CA GLY A 179 0.03 -3.71 3.98
C GLY A 179 1.04 -2.78 3.28
N MET A 180 1.46 -3.12 2.06
CA MET A 180 2.34 -2.26 1.26
C MET A 180 1.67 -0.92 0.91
N PHE A 181 0.36 -0.93 0.60
CA PHE A 181 -0.40 0.29 0.33
C PHE A 181 -0.44 1.22 1.53
N THR A 182 -0.73 0.68 2.72
CA THR A 182 -0.77 1.46 3.96
C THR A 182 0.60 2.02 4.35
N ASP A 183 1.69 1.26 4.13
CA ASP A 183 3.05 1.76 4.32
C ASP A 183 3.35 2.92 3.34
N PHE A 184 2.90 2.80 2.08
CA PHE A 184 3.07 3.88 1.11
C PHE A 184 2.25 5.13 1.44
N LEU A 185 1.06 4.97 1.99
CA LEU A 185 0.26 6.09 2.49
C LEU A 185 0.97 6.76 3.67
N ALA A 186 1.37 5.99 4.67
CA ALA A 186 1.98 6.51 5.89
C ALA A 186 3.15 7.46 5.58
N TYR A 187 4.18 6.97 4.87
CA TYR A 187 5.35 7.82 4.60
C TYR A 187 5.06 8.98 3.63
N LYS A 188 4.08 8.83 2.73
CA LYS A 188 3.72 9.92 1.80
C LYS A 188 2.94 11.02 2.49
N MET A 189 2.01 10.66 3.38
CA MET A 189 1.27 11.62 4.20
C MET A 189 2.22 12.37 5.12
N GLU A 190 3.10 11.67 5.85
CA GLU A 190 4.13 12.26 6.69
C GLU A 190 5.02 13.23 5.90
N ARG A 191 5.55 12.81 4.74
CA ARG A 191 6.39 13.65 3.88
C ARG A 191 5.65 14.86 3.31
N ALA A 192 4.34 14.78 3.16
CA ALA A 192 3.51 15.90 2.72
C ALA A 192 3.05 16.80 3.87
N GLY A 193 3.46 16.53 5.13
CA GLY A 193 2.99 17.24 6.32
C GLY A 193 1.51 16.98 6.64
N LYS A 194 0.96 15.87 6.17
CA LYS A 194 -0.46 15.48 6.29
C LYS A 194 -0.65 14.34 7.31
N TYR A 195 -1.87 14.06 7.66
CA TYR A 195 -2.20 13.17 8.75
C TYR A 195 -2.64 11.78 8.27
N PHE A 196 -1.98 10.75 8.80
CA PHE A 196 -2.35 9.36 8.62
C PHE A 196 -2.62 8.73 9.98
N ARG A 197 -3.83 8.17 10.19
CA ARG A 197 -4.21 7.55 11.45
C ARG A 197 -4.74 6.14 11.25
N LYS A 198 -4.30 5.24 12.13
CA LYS A 198 -4.82 3.89 12.24
C LYS A 198 -5.72 3.81 13.45
N ILE A 199 -6.97 3.40 13.25
CA ILE A 199 -7.89 3.13 14.35
C ILE A 199 -7.73 1.68 14.83
N SER A 200 -8.12 1.42 16.07
CA SER A 200 -8.03 0.09 16.65
C SER A 200 -8.83 -0.93 15.83
N ARG A 201 -8.21 -2.08 15.53
CA ARG A 201 -8.86 -3.24 14.88
C ARG A 201 -10.04 -3.82 15.66
N TRP A 202 -10.11 -3.53 16.97
CA TRP A 202 -11.19 -3.98 17.84
C TRP A 202 -12.38 -3.04 17.83
N TYR A 203 -12.29 -1.89 17.18
CA TYR A 203 -13.42 -0.99 17.01
C TYR A 203 -14.40 -1.61 16.02
N PRO A 204 -15.66 -1.87 16.44
CA PRO A 204 -16.63 -2.58 15.60
C PRO A 204 -17.26 -1.62 14.58
N SER A 205 -16.46 -1.08 13.67
CA SER A 205 -16.81 -0.04 12.70
C SER A 205 -18.07 -0.37 11.91
N SER A 206 -18.22 -1.61 11.45
CA SER A 206 -19.37 -2.04 10.66
C SER A 206 -20.66 -2.24 11.49
N GLN A 207 -20.55 -2.44 12.82
CA GLN A 207 -21.67 -2.74 13.71
C GLN A 207 -22.28 -1.48 14.35
N ILE A 208 -21.55 -0.36 14.38
CA ILE A 208 -22.00 0.88 14.99
C ILE A 208 -22.78 1.70 13.97
N CYS A 209 -23.99 2.14 14.36
CA CYS A 209 -24.76 3.08 13.56
C CYS A 209 -24.03 4.42 13.47
N GLY A 210 -23.65 4.82 12.27
CA GLY A 210 -22.95 6.10 12.03
C GLY A 210 -23.78 7.33 12.36
N CYS A 211 -25.12 7.19 12.55
CA CYS A 211 -26.02 8.27 12.91
C CYS A 211 -26.15 8.43 14.43
N CYS A 212 -26.50 7.38 15.16
CA CYS A 212 -26.84 7.47 16.59
C CYS A 212 -25.91 6.71 17.53
N GLY A 213 -24.87 6.07 17.02
CA GLY A 213 -23.89 5.31 17.83
C GLY A 213 -24.40 3.96 18.38
N TYR A 214 -25.63 3.53 18.03
CA TYR A 214 -26.15 2.24 18.48
C TYR A 214 -25.33 1.09 17.89
N LYS A 215 -24.93 0.13 18.74
CA LYS A 215 -24.20 -1.06 18.30
C LYS A 215 -25.18 -2.19 17.97
N ASN A 216 -25.28 -2.54 16.70
CA ASN A 216 -26.07 -3.69 16.23
C ASN A 216 -25.16 -4.91 16.09
N THR A 217 -25.30 -5.87 17.02
CA THR A 217 -24.49 -7.10 17.05
C THR A 217 -24.79 -8.07 15.91
N ASP A 218 -25.99 -8.02 15.33
CA ASP A 218 -26.39 -8.90 14.24
C ASP A 218 -25.56 -8.66 12.99
N VAL A 219 -25.12 -7.41 12.78
CA VAL A 219 -24.24 -7.01 11.67
C VAL A 219 -22.85 -7.61 11.77
N LYS A 220 -22.52 -8.35 12.84
CA LYS A 220 -21.31 -9.17 12.90
C LYS A 220 -21.32 -10.26 11.81
N ASP A 221 -22.49 -10.73 11.43
CA ASP A 221 -22.65 -11.64 10.30
C ASP A 221 -22.21 -10.93 9.01
N LEU A 222 -21.21 -11.50 8.32
CA LEU A 222 -20.66 -10.98 7.07
C LEU A 222 -21.65 -11.05 5.90
N GLY A 223 -22.70 -11.85 6.00
CA GLY A 223 -23.80 -11.93 5.03
C GLY A 223 -24.69 -10.69 5.01
N ILE A 224 -24.77 -9.97 6.13
CA ILE A 224 -25.59 -8.77 6.25
C ILE A 224 -24.84 -7.57 5.65
N ARG A 225 -25.20 -7.21 4.43
CA ARG A 225 -24.59 -6.07 3.72
C ARG A 225 -25.34 -4.76 3.88
N LYS A 226 -26.65 -4.86 4.18
CA LYS A 226 -27.57 -3.72 4.33
C LYS A 226 -28.40 -3.93 5.58
N TRP A 227 -28.61 -2.87 6.36
CA TRP A 227 -29.36 -2.97 7.60
C TRP A 227 -30.00 -1.64 7.99
N ILE A 228 -31.07 -1.72 8.80
CA ILE A 228 -31.73 -0.57 9.37
C ILE A 228 -31.42 -0.53 10.86
N CYS A 229 -31.05 0.63 11.37
CA CYS A 229 -30.73 0.80 12.78
C CYS A 229 -32.00 0.64 13.63
N PRO A 230 -32.01 -0.31 14.58
CA PRO A 230 -33.22 -0.52 15.42
C PRO A 230 -33.55 0.67 16.33
N LYS A 231 -32.54 1.52 16.63
CA LYS A 231 -32.71 2.68 17.53
C LYS A 231 -33.20 3.94 16.82
N CYS A 232 -32.67 4.25 15.63
CA CYS A 232 -32.99 5.53 14.96
C CYS A 232 -33.60 5.38 13.56
N GLY A 233 -33.83 4.14 13.09
CA GLY A 233 -34.43 3.88 11.78
C GLY A 233 -33.59 4.19 10.57
N THR A 234 -32.34 4.65 10.75
CA THR A 234 -31.45 4.97 9.63
C THR A 234 -31.05 3.71 8.86
N TRP A 235 -31.16 3.76 7.55
CA TRP A 235 -30.70 2.71 6.65
C TRP A 235 -29.19 2.85 6.43
N HIS A 236 -28.49 1.72 6.43
CA HIS A 236 -27.05 1.64 6.22
C HIS A 236 -26.66 0.61 5.17
N ASP A 237 -25.78 0.98 4.26
CA ASP A 237 -24.87 0.04 3.63
C ASP A 237 -23.73 -0.23 4.63
N ARG A 238 -23.42 -1.50 4.86
CA ARG A 238 -22.46 -1.92 5.89
C ARG A 238 -21.05 -1.36 5.65
N ASP A 239 -20.58 -1.44 4.40
CA ASP A 239 -19.22 -1.07 4.05
C ASP A 239 -19.06 0.47 4.09
N ILE A 240 -20.05 1.23 3.60
CA ILE A 240 -20.08 2.69 3.68
C ILE A 240 -20.17 3.18 5.14
N ASN A 241 -21.03 2.57 5.94
CA ASN A 241 -21.18 2.90 7.36
C ASN A 241 -19.86 2.64 8.14
N ALA A 242 -19.16 1.54 7.85
CA ALA A 242 -17.89 1.22 8.49
C ALA A 242 -16.86 2.32 8.24
N GLN A 243 -16.71 2.76 7.01
CA GLN A 243 -15.73 3.79 6.64
C GLN A 243 -16.04 5.15 7.24
N GLN A 244 -17.34 5.54 7.29
CA GLN A 244 -17.76 6.76 7.98
C GLN A 244 -17.40 6.71 9.47
N ASN A 245 -17.55 5.55 10.10
CA ASN A 245 -17.15 5.35 11.48
C ASN A 245 -15.63 5.38 11.67
N ILE A 246 -14.85 4.76 10.76
CA ILE A 246 -13.39 4.83 10.71
C ILE A 246 -12.95 6.30 10.63
N TYR A 247 -13.55 7.05 9.71
CA TYR A 247 -13.27 8.48 9.57
C TYR A 247 -13.58 9.25 10.86
N LYS A 248 -14.78 9.10 11.43
CA LYS A 248 -15.19 9.82 12.65
C LYS A 248 -14.25 9.60 13.83
N ILE A 249 -13.83 8.36 14.06
CA ILE A 249 -12.88 8.03 15.13
C ILE A 249 -11.50 8.60 14.86
N GLY A 250 -11.01 8.47 13.62
CA GLY A 250 -9.72 9.04 13.25
C GLY A 250 -9.69 10.58 13.33
N ALA A 251 -10.78 11.24 12.93
CA ALA A 251 -10.95 12.68 13.06
C ALA A 251 -10.96 13.10 14.54
N LYS A 252 -11.68 12.37 15.40
CA LYS A 252 -11.69 12.62 16.84
C LYS A 252 -10.28 12.51 17.46
N MET A 253 -9.51 11.48 17.11
CA MET A 253 -8.13 11.33 17.58
C MET A 253 -7.27 12.56 17.23
N LEU A 254 -7.43 13.11 16.04
CA LEU A 254 -6.70 14.30 15.60
C LEU A 254 -7.16 15.57 16.34
N GLN A 255 -8.48 15.72 16.58
CA GLN A 255 -9.01 16.82 17.38
C GLN A 255 -8.50 16.78 18.81
N ASP A 256 -8.40 15.57 19.42
CA ASP A 256 -7.83 15.37 20.75
C ASP A 256 -6.33 15.73 20.78
N GLU A 257 -5.63 15.65 19.65
CA GLU A 257 -4.23 16.11 19.44
C GLU A 257 -4.14 17.63 19.13
N GLY A 258 -5.26 18.36 19.10
CA GLY A 258 -5.30 19.82 18.88
C GLY A 258 -5.29 20.24 17.40
N ILE A 259 -5.55 19.31 16.48
CA ILE A 259 -5.59 19.60 15.04
C ILE A 259 -7.01 20.07 14.67
N GLN A 260 -7.11 21.23 14.05
CA GLN A 260 -8.38 21.78 13.57
C GLN A 260 -8.77 21.09 12.25
N ILE A 261 -9.92 20.45 12.24
CA ILE A 261 -10.54 19.88 11.03
C ILE A 261 -11.64 20.85 10.60
N ILE A 262 -11.44 21.43 9.41
CA ILE A 262 -12.37 22.40 8.81
C ILE A 262 -13.07 21.66 7.65
N GLY A 263 -14.24 21.11 7.93
CA GLY A 263 -15.04 20.37 6.92
C GLY A 263 -16.34 19.87 7.50
#